data_a3ff5a076ac57e471fcd1c132cf5d232
#
_entry.id   a3ff5a076ac57e471fcd1c132cf5d232
#
_cell.length_a   1.000
_cell.length_b   1.000
_cell.length_c   1.000
_cell.angle_alpha   90.00
_cell.angle_beta   90.00
_cell.angle_gamma   90.00
#
_symmetry.space_group_name_H-M   'P 1'
#
loop_
_entity.id
_entity.type
_entity.pdbx_description
1 polymer ?
#
loop_
_entity_poly.entity_id
_entity_poly.type
_entity_poly.pdbx_seq_one_letter_code
_entity_poly.pdbx_strand_id
1 'polypeptide(L)'
;MKFITQHMKQLAMVAYAFALAFTLGGCVNDLTNNEHRAENKETKETFNTKSFAGASSQMELPKTKTSGKYTDISKKQDGSKMGIQFYWDHDDYNRLWVNLGGKLGWQRFYKQDTLKLLDNGKIAQSRFYLSSSYKLTEEQYPLWYSYYGLNNGQPYTHIPYSYYQANANDFSKLYEQGDCGFATAVDNGIWYRFSLQHATSYITFMPYAGEAKSKEALLKCKLTRITLTTDECNYGNFYFDEHGNLDESKRPAASRQTRTLYCVDSYKYTGFSVPGSTEDAKKNAAVMVMPPGTYHNVEITYTLYDPVVGTEGVFKKYTSELTLKPGKTTSIFSKLVADDVSERFGRYHMWGASQFYWQGHESNAHHRWIPGGVYGVAGYPTLGDPRYKSDYFAPGVNNIAPVGSIANTVPSANFLSWYVKLGDPRWDNSPFTYDGHLFTGRIWFRKRKFFGLTDAQMNEKAADGRDYRTITGGIYNTPTLWEDVPEGNRSHYFCVMALGYYDNGGRLYMGDGYEGRYWTSTCVAGGKSGPYWAFYLMFSKQQVWLYGNTGDNISIKSNGYQLWPGEN
;
A
#
# COMPACT_ATOMS: atom_id res chain seq x y z
N MET A 1 4.07 -22.64 -8.92
CA MET A 1 3.84 -22.19 -10.31
C MET A 1 2.60 -22.81 -10.99
N LYS A 2 2.28 -24.09 -10.85
CA LYS A 2 1.07 -24.68 -11.49
C LYS A 2 -0.28 -24.21 -10.91
N PHE A 3 -0.35 -23.77 -9.64
CA PHE A 3 -1.60 -23.33 -9.00
C PHE A 3 -2.03 -21.91 -9.41
N ILE A 4 -1.09 -21.01 -9.69
CA ILE A 4 -1.38 -19.62 -10.09
C ILE A 4 -1.89 -19.56 -11.53
N THR A 5 -1.42 -20.45 -12.41
CA THR A 5 -1.83 -20.49 -13.82
C THR A 5 -3.26 -21.00 -14.02
N GLN A 6 -3.78 -21.78 -13.08
CA GLN A 6 -5.14 -22.34 -13.17
C GLN A 6 -6.21 -21.33 -12.73
N HIS A 7 -5.91 -20.48 -11.75
CA HIS A 7 -6.81 -19.40 -11.32
C HIS A 7 -6.87 -18.25 -12.34
N MET A 8 -5.77 -17.94 -13.00
CA MET A 8 -5.76 -16.92 -14.06
C MET A 8 -6.55 -17.36 -15.31
N LYS A 9 -6.62 -18.65 -15.62
CA LYS A 9 -7.44 -19.15 -16.74
C LYS A 9 -8.94 -19.15 -16.43
N GLN A 10 -9.35 -19.33 -15.18
CA GLN A 10 -10.77 -19.24 -14.79
C GLN A 10 -11.26 -17.78 -14.77
N LEU A 11 -10.45 -16.83 -14.35
CA LEU A 11 -10.77 -15.40 -14.43
C LEU A 11 -10.86 -14.88 -15.87
N ALA A 12 -10.03 -15.39 -16.78
CA ALA A 12 -10.08 -15.01 -18.19
C ALA A 12 -11.34 -15.52 -18.91
N MET A 13 -11.88 -16.69 -18.54
CA MET A 13 -13.11 -17.21 -19.14
C MET A 13 -14.38 -16.49 -18.67
N VAL A 14 -14.42 -15.96 -17.45
CA VAL A 14 -15.54 -15.15 -16.97
C VAL A 14 -15.55 -13.77 -17.62
N ALA A 15 -14.40 -13.19 -17.93
CA ALA A 15 -14.29 -11.91 -18.64
C ALA A 15 -14.72 -12.01 -20.12
N TYR A 16 -14.53 -13.17 -20.77
CA TYR A 16 -14.92 -13.35 -22.19
C TYR A 16 -16.44 -13.55 -22.38
N ALA A 17 -17.16 -14.01 -21.37
CA ALA A 17 -18.61 -14.18 -21.44
C ALA A 17 -19.41 -12.87 -21.31
N PHE A 18 -18.81 -11.80 -20.77
CA PHE A 18 -19.45 -10.49 -20.62
C PHE A 18 -19.17 -9.52 -21.78
N ALA A 19 -18.23 -9.82 -22.65
CA ALA A 19 -17.84 -8.92 -23.77
C ALA A 19 -18.64 -9.10 -25.06
N LEU A 20 -19.59 -10.03 -25.14
CA LEU A 20 -20.33 -10.35 -26.38
C LEU A 20 -21.78 -9.83 -26.43
N ALA A 21 -22.23 -8.99 -25.50
CA ALA A 21 -23.61 -8.54 -25.41
C ALA A 21 -23.86 -7.06 -25.79
N PHE A 22 -22.86 -6.32 -26.26
CA PHE A 22 -23.04 -4.91 -26.65
C PHE A 22 -22.39 -4.58 -28.01
N THR A 23 -22.97 -5.07 -29.10
CA THR A 23 -22.89 -4.40 -30.39
C THR A 23 -24.21 -4.57 -31.09
N LEU A 24 -24.91 -3.47 -31.33
CA LEU A 24 -25.69 -3.11 -32.49
C LEU A 24 -26.74 -2.05 -32.12
N GLY A 25 -26.67 -0.93 -32.80
CA GLY A 25 -27.77 0.03 -32.87
C GLY A 25 -27.32 1.50 -32.79
N GLY A 26 -26.59 1.98 -33.82
CA GLY A 26 -26.44 3.40 -34.03
C GLY A 26 -27.61 3.93 -34.87
N CYS A 27 -27.92 5.22 -34.75
CA CYS A 27 -28.14 6.14 -35.83
C CYS A 27 -28.47 7.55 -35.30
N VAL A 28 -27.72 8.45 -35.72
CA VAL A 28 -27.67 9.87 -36.06
C VAL A 28 -29.02 10.48 -36.45
N ASN A 29 -29.32 11.70 -35.96
CA ASN A 29 -29.56 12.97 -36.66
C ASN A 29 -30.19 13.96 -35.70
N ASP A 30 -29.59 15.07 -35.48
CA ASP A 30 -29.42 16.35 -36.16
C ASP A 30 -30.61 17.31 -36.03
N LEU A 31 -30.31 18.45 -35.33
CA LEU A 31 -30.75 19.85 -35.54
C LEU A 31 -32.23 20.17 -35.83
N THR A 32 -32.85 21.01 -35.02
CA THR A 32 -33.03 22.43 -35.28
C THR A 32 -33.86 23.13 -34.18
N ASN A 33 -33.52 24.37 -33.91
CA ASN A 33 -34.27 25.36 -33.14
C ASN A 33 -35.69 25.53 -33.68
N ASN A 34 -36.67 25.58 -32.78
CA ASN A 34 -37.75 26.58 -32.90
C ASN A 34 -38.49 26.72 -31.56
N GLU A 35 -38.54 27.95 -31.09
CA GLU A 35 -39.46 28.41 -30.06
C GLU A 35 -40.89 28.28 -30.57
N HIS A 36 -41.68 27.45 -29.89
CA HIS A 36 -43.13 27.65 -29.85
C HIS A 36 -43.65 27.24 -28.46
N ARG A 37 -44.12 28.27 -27.76
CA ARG A 37 -44.95 28.22 -26.57
C ARG A 37 -46.23 27.45 -26.92
N ALA A 38 -46.30 26.17 -26.48
CA ALA A 38 -47.51 25.39 -26.51
C ALA A 38 -47.98 25.17 -25.07
N GLU A 39 -49.12 25.77 -24.76
CA GLU A 39 -49.92 25.40 -23.58
C GLU A 39 -50.26 23.91 -23.68
N ASN A 40 -49.58 23.07 -22.91
CA ASN A 40 -50.00 21.70 -22.70
C ASN A 40 -51.08 21.66 -21.65
N LYS A 41 -52.31 21.40 -22.10
CA LYS A 41 -53.40 20.88 -21.26
C LYS A 41 -52.91 19.61 -20.58
N GLU A 42 -52.63 19.69 -19.29
CA GLU A 42 -52.45 18.53 -18.44
C GLU A 42 -53.73 17.67 -18.50
N THR A 43 -53.65 16.56 -19.19
CA THR A 43 -54.54 15.43 -18.93
C THR A 43 -54.30 14.97 -17.49
N LYS A 44 -55.23 15.28 -16.62
CA LYS A 44 -55.30 14.73 -15.24
C LYS A 44 -55.47 13.22 -15.33
N GLU A 45 -54.38 12.46 -15.47
CA GLU A 45 -54.34 11.10 -15.00
C GLU A 45 -54.32 11.19 -13.46
N THR A 46 -55.44 10.83 -12.85
CA THR A 46 -55.60 10.69 -11.40
C THR A 46 -54.78 9.50 -10.92
N PHE A 47 -53.46 9.67 -10.84
CA PHE A 47 -52.61 8.75 -10.07
C PHE A 47 -52.72 9.09 -8.59
N ASN A 48 -53.54 8.30 -7.90
CA ASN A 48 -53.85 8.45 -6.48
C ASN A 48 -52.73 7.90 -5.57
N THR A 49 -51.44 8.04 -5.99
CA THR A 49 -50.28 7.58 -5.22
C THR A 49 -49.32 8.73 -4.98
N LYS A 50 -49.24 9.17 -3.73
CA LYS A 50 -48.20 10.10 -3.30
C LYS A 50 -46.82 9.49 -3.55
N SER A 51 -45.91 10.24 -4.14
CA SER A 51 -44.51 9.84 -4.36
C SER A 51 -43.63 10.36 -3.24
N PHE A 52 -42.43 9.81 -3.12
CA PHE A 52 -41.40 10.21 -2.16
C PHE A 52 -40.37 11.10 -2.86
N ALA A 53 -40.10 12.28 -2.33
CA ALA A 53 -39.14 13.22 -2.91
C ALA A 53 -37.95 13.42 -1.97
N GLY A 54 -36.79 12.90 -2.37
CA GLY A 54 -35.51 13.16 -1.72
C GLY A 54 -34.94 14.50 -2.19
N ALA A 55 -34.86 15.48 -1.30
CA ALA A 55 -34.30 16.79 -1.55
C ALA A 55 -33.13 17.09 -0.63
N SER A 56 -32.11 17.83 -1.14
CA SER A 56 -31.23 18.57 -0.27
C SER A 56 -31.95 19.82 0.20
N SER A 57 -32.00 20.11 1.50
CA SER A 57 -32.50 21.37 2.01
C SER A 57 -31.66 22.53 1.49
N GLN A 58 -32.31 23.64 1.12
CA GLN A 58 -31.62 24.78 0.52
C GLN A 58 -30.73 25.59 1.48
N MET A 59 -30.61 25.22 2.76
CA MET A 59 -29.93 26.09 3.72
C MET A 59 -28.98 25.44 4.72
N GLU A 60 -28.79 24.15 4.71
CA GLU A 60 -27.76 23.54 5.54
C GLU A 60 -27.09 22.41 4.74
N LEU A 61 -25.79 22.24 4.95
CA LEU A 61 -24.89 21.24 4.37
C LEU A 61 -25.60 20.05 3.69
N PRO A 62 -25.28 19.67 2.45
CA PRO A 62 -25.93 18.55 1.78
C PRO A 62 -25.71 17.28 2.61
N LYS A 63 -26.64 17.02 3.49
CA LYS A 63 -26.82 15.72 4.09
C LYS A 63 -27.54 14.93 3.02
N THR A 64 -26.83 13.91 2.43
CA THR A 64 -27.49 12.77 1.86
C THR A 64 -27.56 12.60 0.36
N LYS A 65 -26.71 11.71 -0.11
CA LYS A 65 -26.79 11.07 -1.42
C LYS A 65 -25.78 9.91 -1.43
N THR A 66 -25.83 9.05 -2.42
CA THR A 66 -25.25 7.70 -2.37
C THR A 66 -23.93 7.57 -3.12
N SER A 67 -23.63 8.54 -3.99
CA SER A 67 -22.39 8.68 -4.72
C SER A 67 -21.66 9.93 -4.25
N GLY A 68 -20.41 9.79 -3.77
CA GLY A 68 -19.66 10.86 -3.13
C GLY A 68 -18.53 11.42 -3.96
N LYS A 69 -18.20 12.68 -3.71
CA LYS A 69 -16.96 13.32 -4.13
C LYS A 69 -16.33 14.00 -2.93
N TYR A 70 -15.06 13.72 -2.67
CA TYR A 70 -14.32 14.44 -1.64
C TYR A 70 -13.92 15.80 -2.17
N THR A 71 -14.33 16.86 -1.50
CA THR A 71 -14.16 18.23 -1.97
C THR A 71 -13.92 19.19 -0.80
N ASP A 72 -13.35 20.34 -1.13
CA ASP A 72 -13.26 21.46 -0.20
C ASP A 72 -14.65 22.09 -0.01
N ILE A 73 -15.21 21.90 1.17
CA ILE A 73 -16.48 22.50 1.58
C ILE A 73 -16.29 23.81 2.37
N SER A 74 -15.05 24.33 2.46
CA SER A 74 -14.71 25.55 3.22
C SER A 74 -15.30 26.83 2.67
N LYS A 75 -15.88 26.81 1.46
CA LYS A 75 -16.62 27.96 0.89
C LYS A 75 -18.00 28.17 1.53
N LYS A 76 -18.39 27.37 2.52
CA LYS A 76 -19.57 27.58 3.34
C LYS A 76 -19.26 28.45 4.55
N GLN A 77 -20.24 29.28 4.96
CA GLN A 77 -20.12 30.29 6.02
C GLN A 77 -19.62 29.83 7.39
N ASP A 78 -19.46 28.52 7.61
CA ASP A 78 -19.04 27.96 8.89
C ASP A 78 -17.54 27.62 8.96
N GLY A 79 -16.73 27.99 7.96
CA GLY A 79 -15.29 27.70 7.91
C GLY A 79 -14.97 26.20 7.86
N SER A 80 -15.94 25.37 7.52
CA SER A 80 -15.76 23.92 7.50
C SER A 80 -14.93 23.43 6.29
N LYS A 81 -14.24 22.49 6.51
CA LYS A 81 -13.12 21.71 6.04
C LYS A 81 -13.54 20.71 4.95
N MET A 82 -12.60 19.94 4.45
CA MET A 82 -12.83 18.87 3.49
C MET A 82 -13.89 17.87 3.98
N GLY A 83 -14.78 17.48 3.09
CA GLY A 83 -15.85 16.51 3.38
C GLY A 83 -16.34 15.81 2.13
N ILE A 84 -17.20 14.79 2.33
CA ILE A 84 -17.81 14.06 1.22
C ILE A 84 -19.10 14.79 0.83
N GLN A 85 -19.20 15.17 -0.43
CA GLN A 85 -20.45 15.66 -1.02
C GLN A 85 -21.11 14.50 -1.76
N PHE A 86 -22.33 14.15 -1.35
CA PHE A 86 -23.07 13.02 -1.87
C PHE A 86 -24.11 13.44 -2.93
N TYR A 87 -24.46 12.51 -3.83
CA TYR A 87 -25.38 12.68 -4.94
C TYR A 87 -26.21 11.42 -5.17
N TRP A 88 -27.44 11.53 -5.70
CA TRP A 88 -28.22 10.38 -6.15
C TRP A 88 -27.65 9.81 -7.45
N ASP A 89 -27.65 8.46 -7.56
CA ASP A 89 -27.45 7.75 -8.81
C ASP A 89 -28.79 7.33 -9.41
N HIS A 90 -28.82 6.97 -10.70
CA HIS A 90 -30.03 6.60 -11.43
C HIS A 90 -30.71 5.34 -10.89
N ASP A 91 -29.96 4.46 -10.22
CA ASP A 91 -30.42 3.18 -9.72
C ASP A 91 -30.66 3.12 -8.20
N ASP A 92 -30.67 4.27 -7.53
CA ASP A 92 -30.81 4.34 -6.08
C ASP A 92 -32.16 3.86 -5.57
N TYR A 93 -33.20 3.86 -6.41
CA TYR A 93 -34.48 3.27 -6.06
C TYR A 93 -34.35 1.77 -5.69
N ASN A 94 -33.39 1.07 -6.24
CA ASN A 94 -33.13 -0.34 -5.92
C ASN A 94 -32.50 -0.54 -4.52
N ARG A 95 -32.02 0.53 -3.91
CA ARG A 95 -31.30 0.53 -2.63
C ARG A 95 -32.11 1.22 -1.52
N LEU A 96 -33.25 1.82 -1.89
CA LEU A 96 -34.12 2.56 -0.96
C LEU A 96 -35.33 1.73 -0.61
N TRP A 97 -35.65 1.70 0.67
CA TRP A 97 -36.76 0.97 1.29
C TRP A 97 -37.61 1.89 2.15
N VAL A 98 -38.90 1.61 2.28
CA VAL A 98 -39.83 2.29 3.17
C VAL A 98 -40.51 1.29 4.07
N ASN A 99 -40.67 1.59 5.35
CA ASN A 99 -41.44 0.78 6.28
C ASN A 99 -42.90 1.26 6.31
N LEU A 100 -43.78 0.45 5.75
CA LEU A 100 -45.22 0.73 5.72
C LEU A 100 -45.96 0.26 7.00
N GLY A 101 -45.21 -0.36 7.92
CA GLY A 101 -45.78 -0.86 9.17
C GLY A 101 -46.63 -2.12 9.02
N GLY A 102 -47.08 -2.65 10.15
CA GLY A 102 -48.01 -3.77 10.25
C GLY A 102 -47.56 -5.02 9.45
N LYS A 103 -48.49 -5.62 8.72
CA LYS A 103 -48.19 -6.82 7.87
C LYS A 103 -47.39 -6.49 6.61
N LEU A 104 -47.35 -5.23 6.19
CA LEU A 104 -46.65 -4.82 4.98
C LEU A 104 -45.15 -4.69 5.21
N GLY A 105 -44.75 -4.18 6.39
CA GLY A 105 -43.34 -3.99 6.75
C GLY A 105 -42.58 -3.16 5.73
N TRP A 106 -41.33 -3.53 5.51
CA TRP A 106 -40.43 -2.84 4.59
C TRP A 106 -40.72 -3.20 3.13
N GLN A 107 -40.89 -2.16 2.28
CA GLN A 107 -41.12 -2.27 0.85
C GLN A 107 -40.07 -1.51 0.07
N ARG A 108 -39.62 -2.06 -1.07
CA ARG A 108 -38.61 -1.44 -1.94
C ARG A 108 -39.29 -0.54 -2.98
N PHE A 109 -38.66 0.57 -3.30
CA PHE A 109 -39.09 1.39 -4.43
C PHE A 109 -38.81 0.70 -5.77
N TYR A 110 -39.64 0.95 -6.78
CA TYR A 110 -39.50 0.30 -8.08
C TYR A 110 -39.09 1.25 -9.20
N LYS A 111 -39.18 2.57 -8.97
CA LYS A 111 -38.88 3.58 -9.98
C LYS A 111 -38.33 4.87 -9.32
N GLN A 112 -37.53 5.59 -10.09
CA GLN A 112 -36.95 6.87 -9.71
C GLN A 112 -37.04 7.84 -10.89
N ASP A 113 -37.38 9.10 -10.64
CA ASP A 113 -37.33 10.19 -11.62
C ASP A 113 -36.33 11.26 -11.16
N THR A 114 -35.55 11.80 -12.09
CA THR A 114 -34.66 12.93 -11.83
C THR A 114 -35.46 14.23 -11.79
N LEU A 115 -35.43 14.90 -10.64
CA LEU A 115 -36.05 16.23 -10.47
C LEU A 115 -35.06 17.37 -10.75
N LYS A 116 -33.79 17.19 -10.38
CA LYS A 116 -32.73 18.16 -10.61
C LYS A 116 -31.41 17.46 -10.93
N LEU A 117 -30.94 17.68 -12.13
CA LEU A 117 -29.61 17.29 -12.60
C LEU A 117 -28.64 18.45 -12.40
N LEU A 118 -27.38 18.15 -12.07
CA LEU A 118 -26.27 19.12 -12.04
C LEU A 118 -25.46 19.05 -13.33
N ASP A 119 -24.70 20.11 -13.64
CA ASP A 119 -23.89 20.23 -14.86
C ASP A 119 -22.87 19.09 -15.05
N ASN A 120 -22.49 18.43 -13.97
CA ASN A 120 -21.58 17.27 -13.98
C ASN A 120 -22.30 15.91 -14.10
N GLY A 121 -23.57 15.88 -14.48
CA GLY A 121 -24.38 14.66 -14.61
C GLY A 121 -24.82 14.01 -13.31
N LYS A 122 -24.54 14.61 -12.15
CA LYS A 122 -24.98 14.12 -10.84
C LYS A 122 -26.39 14.59 -10.48
N ILE A 123 -27.18 13.71 -9.86
CA ILE A 123 -28.56 13.98 -9.52
C ILE A 123 -28.62 14.65 -8.13
N ALA A 124 -29.06 15.92 -8.08
CA ALA A 124 -29.22 16.65 -6.83
C ALA A 124 -30.53 16.36 -6.11
N GLN A 125 -31.61 16.11 -6.85
CA GLN A 125 -32.93 15.80 -6.30
C GLN A 125 -33.60 14.72 -7.13
N SER A 126 -34.28 13.78 -6.47
CA SER A 126 -34.92 12.65 -7.12
C SER A 126 -36.27 12.33 -6.47
N ARG A 127 -37.20 11.78 -7.24
CA ARG A 127 -38.50 11.30 -6.80
C ARG A 127 -38.55 9.79 -6.93
N PHE A 128 -39.03 9.12 -5.88
CA PHE A 128 -39.09 7.66 -5.78
C PHE A 128 -40.54 7.20 -5.67
N TYR A 129 -40.87 6.07 -6.32
CA TYR A 129 -42.22 5.56 -6.44
C TYR A 129 -42.34 4.15 -5.87
N LEU A 130 -43.43 3.94 -5.12
CA LEU A 130 -43.92 2.62 -4.71
C LEU A 130 -44.98 2.13 -5.69
N SER A 131 -45.20 0.81 -5.72
CA SER A 131 -46.34 0.22 -6.43
C SER A 131 -47.65 0.89 -6.03
N SER A 132 -48.52 1.14 -6.99
CA SER A 132 -49.84 1.71 -6.79
C SER A 132 -50.77 0.84 -5.93
N SER A 133 -50.41 -0.41 -5.67
CA SER A 133 -51.11 -1.32 -4.75
C SER A 133 -51.03 -0.90 -3.28
N TYR A 134 -50.04 -0.06 -2.91
CA TYR A 134 -49.87 0.40 -1.54
C TYR A 134 -50.64 1.71 -1.28
N LYS A 135 -51.46 1.71 -0.24
CA LYS A 135 -52.15 2.92 0.24
C LYS A 135 -51.31 3.57 1.33
N LEU A 136 -50.91 4.80 1.14
CA LEU A 136 -50.16 5.61 2.10
C LEU A 136 -51.13 6.41 2.93
N THR A 137 -51.24 6.13 4.23
CA THR A 137 -52.22 6.70 5.16
C THR A 137 -51.56 7.48 6.31
N GLU A 138 -50.30 7.19 6.62
CA GLU A 138 -49.59 7.80 7.73
C GLU A 138 -49.00 9.17 7.34
N GLU A 139 -48.81 10.03 8.31
CA GLU A 139 -48.18 11.35 8.12
C GLU A 139 -46.66 11.22 7.85
N GLN A 140 -46.07 10.11 8.29
CA GLN A 140 -44.63 9.85 8.12
C GLN A 140 -44.31 8.39 8.00
N TYR A 141 -43.19 8.09 7.27
CA TYR A 141 -42.69 6.74 7.09
C TYR A 141 -41.17 6.68 7.28
N PRO A 142 -40.66 5.69 8.03
CA PRO A 142 -39.21 5.42 8.07
C PRO A 142 -38.70 4.93 6.71
N LEU A 143 -37.50 5.42 6.32
CA LEU A 143 -36.79 4.99 5.13
C LEU A 143 -35.44 4.41 5.52
N TRP A 144 -35.03 3.41 4.78
CA TRP A 144 -33.71 2.79 4.86
C TRP A 144 -33.06 2.75 3.49
N TYR A 145 -31.80 3.19 3.41
CA TYR A 145 -30.96 3.10 2.22
C TYR A 145 -29.80 2.15 2.49
N SER A 146 -29.65 1.12 1.68
CA SER A 146 -28.50 0.22 1.72
C SER A 146 -28.44 -0.61 0.42
N TYR A 147 -27.23 -0.81 -0.11
CA TYR A 147 -26.98 -1.72 -1.22
C TYR A 147 -27.37 -3.16 -0.86
N TYR A 148 -27.17 -3.52 0.39
CA TYR A 148 -27.48 -4.87 0.92
C TYR A 148 -28.93 -5.02 1.40
N GLY A 149 -29.64 -3.91 1.59
CA GLY A 149 -31.07 -3.89 1.91
C GLY A 149 -31.40 -4.30 3.34
N LEU A 150 -32.10 -5.40 3.49
CA LEU A 150 -32.62 -5.94 4.75
C LEU A 150 -32.14 -7.37 4.94
N ASN A 151 -31.88 -7.75 6.20
CA ASN A 151 -31.67 -9.14 6.59
C ASN A 151 -32.75 -9.56 7.62
N ASN A 152 -33.56 -10.56 7.27
CA ASN A 152 -34.70 -10.99 8.07
C ASN A 152 -35.63 -9.85 8.50
N GLY A 153 -35.88 -8.90 7.59
CA GLY A 153 -36.73 -7.74 7.85
C GLY A 153 -36.10 -6.61 8.68
N GLN A 154 -34.85 -6.74 9.07
CA GLN A 154 -34.11 -5.70 9.81
C GLN A 154 -33.18 -4.94 8.87
N PRO A 155 -33.09 -3.59 8.96
CA PRO A 155 -32.09 -2.78 8.30
C PRO A 155 -30.68 -3.29 8.58
N TYR A 156 -29.88 -3.52 7.52
CA TYR A 156 -28.50 -3.92 7.69
C TYR A 156 -27.61 -3.47 6.54
N THR A 157 -26.32 -3.52 6.76
CA THR A 157 -25.31 -3.40 5.72
C THR A 157 -24.19 -4.43 5.92
N HIS A 158 -23.51 -4.75 4.82
CA HIS A 158 -22.30 -5.55 4.85
C HIS A 158 -21.09 -4.67 4.51
N ILE A 159 -20.13 -4.59 5.40
CA ILE A 159 -18.86 -3.91 5.17
C ILE A 159 -17.82 -4.96 4.80
N PRO A 160 -17.28 -4.96 3.56
CA PRO A 160 -16.34 -5.98 3.10
C PRO A 160 -14.97 -5.85 3.78
N TYR A 161 -14.26 -6.96 3.95
CA TYR A 161 -12.91 -6.98 4.50
C TYR A 161 -11.87 -6.32 3.57
N SER A 162 -12.19 -6.21 2.28
CA SER A 162 -11.34 -5.51 1.30
C SER A 162 -12.17 -4.79 0.24
N TYR A 163 -11.61 -3.72 -0.30
CA TYR A 163 -12.23 -2.93 -1.35
C TYR A 163 -11.18 -2.33 -2.29
N TYR A 164 -11.58 -2.02 -3.53
CA TYR A 164 -10.74 -1.38 -4.55
C TYR A 164 -11.24 0.02 -4.85
N GLN A 165 -10.38 1.02 -4.66
CA GLN A 165 -10.60 2.39 -5.11
C GLN A 165 -9.67 2.67 -6.29
N ALA A 166 -10.23 2.84 -7.48
CA ALA A 166 -9.47 2.99 -8.72
C ALA A 166 -8.79 4.36 -8.86
N ASN A 167 -9.45 5.41 -8.37
CA ASN A 167 -8.97 6.78 -8.48
C ASN A 167 -9.00 7.49 -7.13
N ALA A 168 -8.00 8.32 -6.88
CA ALA A 168 -8.00 9.20 -5.73
C ALA A 168 -9.19 10.17 -5.77
N ASN A 169 -9.77 10.50 -4.62
CA ASN A 169 -10.96 11.35 -4.47
C ASN A 169 -12.24 10.86 -5.16
N ASP A 170 -12.26 9.66 -5.72
CA ASP A 170 -13.45 9.05 -6.29
C ASP A 170 -14.17 8.22 -5.22
N PHE A 171 -15.28 8.74 -4.73
CA PHE A 171 -16.13 8.12 -3.71
C PHE A 171 -17.51 7.75 -4.28
N SER A 172 -17.59 7.53 -5.58
CA SER A 172 -18.83 7.24 -6.29
C SER A 172 -19.46 5.90 -5.90
N LYS A 173 -18.67 4.96 -5.36
CA LYS A 173 -19.10 3.60 -5.06
C LYS A 173 -19.06 3.26 -3.56
N LEU A 174 -19.30 4.22 -2.68
CA LEU A 174 -19.32 3.98 -1.23
C LEU A 174 -20.38 2.96 -0.81
N TYR A 175 -21.48 2.87 -1.55
CA TYR A 175 -22.53 1.88 -1.33
C TYR A 175 -22.02 0.44 -1.42
N GLU A 176 -21.05 0.15 -2.32
CA GLU A 176 -20.41 -1.16 -2.43
C GLU A 176 -19.50 -1.46 -1.22
N GLN A 177 -19.01 -0.41 -0.55
CA GLN A 177 -18.24 -0.53 0.70
C GLN A 177 -19.10 -0.70 1.94
N GLY A 178 -20.43 -0.73 1.79
CA GLY A 178 -21.36 -0.87 2.89
C GLY A 178 -21.93 0.44 3.40
N ASP A 179 -21.83 1.55 2.64
CA ASP A 179 -22.50 2.79 3.01
C ASP A 179 -24.01 2.58 3.07
N CYS A 180 -24.62 3.11 4.14
CA CYS A 180 -26.06 3.01 4.37
C CYS A 180 -26.58 4.25 5.11
N GLY A 181 -27.89 4.42 5.07
CA GLY A 181 -28.51 5.58 5.69
C GLY A 181 -29.98 5.40 5.97
N PHE A 182 -30.53 6.32 6.72
CA PHE A 182 -31.93 6.36 7.11
C PHE A 182 -32.53 7.74 6.91
N ALA A 183 -33.86 7.79 6.84
CA ALA A 183 -34.62 9.03 6.84
C ALA A 183 -36.02 8.79 7.40
N THR A 184 -36.68 9.87 7.80
CA THR A 184 -38.15 9.91 8.00
C THR A 184 -38.74 10.73 6.86
N ALA A 185 -39.56 10.11 6.05
CA ALA A 185 -40.32 10.79 5.01
C ALA A 185 -41.59 11.36 5.59
N VAL A 186 -41.84 12.67 5.44
CA VAL A 186 -42.97 13.39 6.02
C VAL A 186 -43.88 13.90 4.92
N ASP A 187 -45.20 13.68 5.05
CA ASP A 187 -46.20 14.16 4.12
C ASP A 187 -46.28 15.72 4.14
N ASN A 188 -46.24 16.33 2.98
CA ASN A 188 -46.42 17.75 2.82
C ASN A 188 -47.72 18.12 2.06
N GLY A 189 -48.63 17.16 1.93
CA GLY A 189 -49.89 17.27 1.20
C GLY A 189 -49.81 16.86 -0.27
N ILE A 190 -48.64 16.95 -0.92
CA ILE A 190 -48.43 16.60 -2.34
C ILE A 190 -47.60 15.33 -2.48
N TRP A 191 -46.54 15.22 -1.70
CA TRP A 191 -45.63 14.06 -1.66
C TRP A 191 -44.98 13.93 -0.28
N TYR A 192 -44.31 12.79 -0.05
CA TYR A 192 -43.50 12.58 1.14
C TYR A 192 -42.10 13.13 0.92
N ARG A 193 -41.70 14.14 1.71
CA ARG A 193 -40.33 14.71 1.66
C ARG A 193 -39.42 14.04 2.65
N PHE A 194 -38.20 13.78 2.25
CA PHE A 194 -37.17 13.22 3.13
C PHE A 194 -35.78 13.75 2.82
N SER A 195 -34.89 13.63 3.81
CA SER A 195 -33.46 13.87 3.71
C SER A 195 -32.75 12.68 4.36
N LEU A 196 -32.04 11.90 3.56
CA LEU A 196 -31.35 10.70 4.02
C LEU A 196 -30.17 11.09 4.95
N GLN A 197 -29.93 10.46 6.05
CA GLN A 197 -28.79 10.61 6.93
C GLN A 197 -27.96 9.34 6.89
N HIS A 198 -26.64 9.48 6.74
CA HIS A 198 -25.77 8.31 6.73
C HIS A 198 -25.65 7.72 8.13
N ALA A 199 -25.84 6.39 8.23
CA ALA A 199 -25.72 5.61 9.46
C ALA A 199 -24.28 5.09 9.66
N THR A 200 -23.49 4.98 8.60
CA THR A 200 -22.06 4.65 8.63
C THR A 200 -21.18 5.88 8.84
N SER A 201 -19.90 5.64 9.09
CA SER A 201 -18.86 6.64 9.25
C SER A 201 -17.82 6.50 8.14
N TYR A 202 -16.97 7.51 7.95
CA TYR A 202 -15.96 7.49 6.89
C TYR A 202 -14.60 7.87 7.45
N ILE A 203 -13.56 7.15 7.01
CA ILE A 203 -12.18 7.57 7.19
C ILE A 203 -11.62 7.96 5.82
N THR A 204 -11.05 9.15 5.71
CA THR A 204 -10.27 9.55 4.54
C THR A 204 -8.80 9.55 4.89
N PHE A 205 -8.03 8.76 4.17
CA PHE A 205 -6.58 8.64 4.32
C PHE A 205 -5.88 9.54 3.32
N MET A 206 -4.99 10.37 3.81
CA MET A 206 -4.24 11.37 3.04
C MET A 206 -2.75 11.30 3.39
N PRO A 207 -2.04 10.20 3.00
CA PRO A 207 -0.61 10.12 3.20
C PRO A 207 0.13 11.08 2.26
N TYR A 208 1.26 11.61 2.74
CA TYR A 208 2.12 12.49 1.97
C TYR A 208 3.60 12.30 2.34
N ALA A 209 4.50 12.55 1.39
CA ALA A 209 5.93 12.54 1.61
C ALA A 209 6.33 13.74 2.49
N GLY A 210 6.90 13.45 3.66
CA GLY A 210 7.36 14.48 4.59
C GLY A 210 8.69 15.11 4.16
N GLU A 211 8.96 16.34 4.66
CA GLU A 211 10.25 16.99 4.46
C GLU A 211 11.38 16.18 5.12
N ALA A 212 12.18 15.51 4.28
CA ALA A 212 13.31 14.68 4.65
C ALA A 212 14.13 14.37 3.39
N LYS A 213 15.36 13.85 3.52
CA LYS A 213 16.18 13.39 2.37
C LYS A 213 15.46 12.37 1.49
N SER A 214 14.57 11.54 2.08
CA SER A 214 13.76 10.54 1.37
C SER A 214 12.62 11.11 0.54
N LYS A 215 12.29 12.41 0.63
CA LYS A 215 11.10 13.00 0.00
C LYS A 215 11.03 12.75 -1.50
N GLU A 216 12.11 13.02 -2.21
CA GLU A 216 12.15 12.86 -3.68
C GLU A 216 11.90 11.41 -4.14
N ALA A 217 12.46 10.45 -3.42
CA ALA A 217 12.23 9.04 -3.68
C ALA A 217 10.75 8.66 -3.46
N LEU A 218 10.16 9.11 -2.34
CA LEU A 218 8.76 8.81 -2.02
C LEU A 218 7.77 9.45 -3.01
N LEU A 219 8.09 10.62 -3.57
CA LEU A 219 7.26 11.27 -4.60
C LEU A 219 7.18 10.45 -5.91
N LYS A 220 8.18 9.63 -6.22
CA LYS A 220 8.20 8.74 -7.39
C LYS A 220 7.38 7.47 -7.16
N CYS A 221 7.11 7.12 -5.91
CA CYS A 221 6.35 5.93 -5.54
C CYS A 221 4.85 6.07 -5.81
N LYS A 222 4.16 4.94 -5.72
CA LYS A 222 2.70 4.81 -5.81
C LYS A 222 2.14 4.22 -4.54
N LEU A 223 1.11 4.83 -3.98
CA LEU A 223 0.33 4.24 -2.89
C LEU A 223 -0.57 3.14 -3.49
N THR A 224 -0.29 1.90 -3.14
CA THR A 224 -1.01 0.73 -3.69
C THR A 224 -2.02 0.14 -2.73
N ARG A 225 -1.78 0.28 -1.42
CA ARG A 225 -2.64 -0.34 -0.41
C ARG A 225 -2.61 0.43 0.90
N ILE A 226 -3.76 0.47 1.56
CA ILE A 226 -3.91 0.93 2.94
C ILE A 226 -4.56 -0.21 3.72
N THR A 227 -4.02 -0.55 4.90
CA THR A 227 -4.70 -1.45 5.82
C THR A 227 -5.02 -0.72 7.12
N LEU A 228 -6.16 -1.06 7.70
CA LEU A 228 -6.61 -0.59 9.00
C LEU A 228 -6.82 -1.81 9.90
N THR A 229 -6.05 -1.90 10.97
CA THR A 229 -6.17 -2.96 11.97
C THR A 229 -6.65 -2.36 13.29
N THR A 230 -7.68 -2.95 13.88
CA THR A 230 -8.32 -2.50 15.14
C THR A 230 -8.61 -3.68 16.03
N ASP A 231 -8.78 -3.47 17.31
CA ASP A 231 -9.19 -4.52 18.25
C ASP A 231 -10.68 -4.86 18.10
N GLU A 232 -11.51 -3.88 17.71
CA GLU A 232 -12.92 -4.07 17.45
C GLU A 232 -13.18 -4.50 16.01
N CYS A 233 -14.34 -5.10 15.80
CA CYS A 233 -14.79 -5.54 14.48
C CYS A 233 -15.01 -4.34 13.55
N ASN A 234 -14.28 -4.30 12.43
CA ASN A 234 -14.31 -3.21 11.46
C ASN A 234 -14.83 -3.61 10.06
N TYR A 235 -15.22 -4.87 9.88
CA TYR A 235 -15.87 -5.40 8.69
C TYR A 235 -16.86 -6.54 9.06
N GLY A 236 -17.81 -6.83 8.20
CA GLY A 236 -18.84 -7.85 8.43
C GLY A 236 -20.25 -7.29 8.31
N ASN A 237 -21.21 -7.96 8.91
CA ASN A 237 -22.62 -7.56 8.89
C ASN A 237 -22.93 -6.67 10.10
N PHE A 238 -23.52 -5.51 9.84
CA PHE A 238 -23.95 -4.54 10.86
C PHE A 238 -25.43 -4.26 10.70
N TYR A 239 -26.17 -4.32 11.81
CA TYR A 239 -27.63 -4.16 11.87
C TYR A 239 -27.99 -2.81 12.49
N PHE A 240 -29.10 -2.26 12.06
CA PHE A 240 -29.58 -0.95 12.50
C PHE A 240 -31.06 -1.01 12.87
N ASP A 241 -31.51 -0.07 13.67
CA ASP A 241 -32.90 0.19 13.87
C ASP A 241 -33.49 1.07 12.74
N GLU A 242 -34.79 1.33 12.79
CA GLU A 242 -35.45 2.17 11.78
C GLU A 242 -35.08 3.66 11.88
N HIS A 243 -34.36 4.07 12.92
CA HIS A 243 -33.82 5.42 13.11
C HIS A 243 -32.35 5.52 12.74
N GLY A 244 -31.75 4.44 12.25
CA GLY A 244 -30.35 4.37 11.81
C GLY A 244 -29.35 4.23 12.95
N ASN A 245 -29.78 3.89 14.16
CA ASN A 245 -28.88 3.57 15.24
C ASN A 245 -28.35 2.15 15.08
N LEU A 246 -27.05 1.98 15.29
CA LEU A 246 -26.40 0.68 15.23
C LEU A 246 -26.90 -0.22 16.37
N ASP A 247 -27.32 -1.43 16.02
CA ASP A 247 -27.69 -2.47 16.99
C ASP A 247 -26.41 -3.13 17.55
N GLU A 248 -25.89 -2.55 18.62
CA GLU A 248 -24.66 -3.00 19.28
C GLU A 248 -24.76 -4.45 19.81
N SER A 249 -25.99 -4.94 20.07
CA SER A 249 -26.19 -6.34 20.52
C SER A 249 -25.88 -7.36 19.42
N LYS A 250 -25.91 -6.93 18.16
CA LYS A 250 -25.60 -7.72 16.97
C LYS A 250 -24.28 -7.36 16.31
N ARG A 251 -23.49 -6.49 16.94
CA ARG A 251 -22.14 -6.22 16.45
C ARG A 251 -21.34 -7.53 16.49
N PRO A 252 -20.64 -7.91 15.41
CA PRO A 252 -19.77 -9.08 15.44
C PRO A 252 -18.76 -9.00 16.58
N ALA A 253 -18.45 -10.14 17.19
CA ALA A 253 -17.55 -10.21 18.34
C ALA A 253 -16.20 -9.54 18.04
N ALA A 254 -15.70 -8.80 19.00
CA ALA A 254 -14.40 -8.15 18.91
C ALA A 254 -13.31 -9.18 18.74
N SER A 255 -12.53 -9.03 17.69
CA SER A 255 -11.28 -9.74 17.45
C SER A 255 -10.38 -8.82 16.66
N ARG A 256 -9.07 -8.81 16.91
CA ARG A 256 -8.16 -7.95 16.16
C ARG A 256 -8.30 -8.23 14.66
N GLN A 257 -8.83 -7.26 13.92
CA GLN A 257 -9.18 -7.40 12.52
C GLN A 257 -8.45 -6.39 11.64
N THR A 258 -8.06 -6.86 10.47
CA THR A 258 -7.42 -6.02 9.44
C THR A 258 -8.32 -5.90 8.23
N ARG A 259 -8.68 -4.68 7.88
CA ARG A 259 -9.38 -4.34 6.65
C ARG A 259 -8.43 -3.72 5.63
N THR A 260 -8.61 -4.06 4.35
CA THR A 260 -7.70 -3.62 3.28
C THR A 260 -8.43 -2.76 2.25
N LEU A 261 -7.84 -1.61 1.93
CA LEU A 261 -8.20 -0.76 0.80
C LEU A 261 -7.08 -0.82 -0.24
N TYR A 262 -7.38 -1.36 -1.41
CA TYR A 262 -6.49 -1.33 -2.55
C TYR A 262 -6.67 -0.01 -3.32
N CYS A 263 -5.60 0.78 -3.41
CA CYS A 263 -5.55 2.05 -4.12
C CYS A 263 -5.06 1.83 -5.56
N VAL A 264 -5.68 0.89 -6.26
CA VAL A 264 -5.27 0.46 -7.61
C VAL A 264 -6.50 0.17 -8.45
N ASP A 265 -6.45 0.55 -9.72
CA ASP A 265 -7.36 0.02 -10.72
C ASP A 265 -7.14 -1.50 -10.82
N SER A 266 -8.23 -2.27 -10.72
CA SER A 266 -8.19 -3.74 -10.81
C SER A 266 -7.57 -4.28 -12.10
N TYR A 267 -7.51 -3.46 -13.15
CA TYR A 267 -6.95 -3.83 -14.46
C TYR A 267 -5.55 -3.29 -14.70
N LYS A 268 -5.19 -2.12 -14.15
CA LYS A 268 -3.93 -1.42 -14.45
C LYS A 268 -2.89 -1.51 -13.35
N TYR A 269 -3.28 -1.88 -12.14
CA TYR A 269 -2.40 -1.95 -10.96
C TYR A 269 -1.57 -0.68 -10.70
N THR A 270 -2.08 0.47 -11.17
CA THR A 270 -1.43 1.77 -10.97
C THR A 270 -1.92 2.39 -9.68
N GLY A 271 -1.10 2.42 -8.63
CA GLY A 271 -1.42 3.08 -7.37
C GLY A 271 -1.62 4.59 -7.50
N PHE A 272 -2.08 5.22 -6.41
CA PHE A 272 -2.21 6.68 -6.33
C PHE A 272 -0.82 7.32 -6.25
N SER A 273 -0.67 8.55 -6.77
CA SER A 273 0.54 9.33 -6.55
C SER A 273 0.72 9.63 -5.08
N VAL A 274 1.97 9.79 -4.64
CA VAL A 274 2.27 10.24 -3.27
C VAL A 274 2.42 11.76 -3.29
N PRO A 275 1.56 12.53 -2.59
CA PRO A 275 1.66 13.98 -2.52
C PRO A 275 2.88 14.46 -1.75
N GLY A 276 3.38 15.67 -2.07
CA GLY A 276 4.52 16.29 -1.38
C GLY A 276 4.14 17.21 -0.22
N SER A 277 2.84 17.44 0.00
CA SER A 277 2.32 18.33 1.03
C SER A 277 0.95 17.89 1.52
N THR A 278 0.52 18.41 2.68
CA THR A 278 -0.83 18.19 3.18
C THR A 278 -1.89 18.81 2.28
N GLU A 279 -1.59 19.90 1.59
CA GLU A 279 -2.53 20.57 0.70
C GLU A 279 -2.79 19.72 -0.57
N ASP A 280 -1.74 19.14 -1.14
CA ASP A 280 -1.89 18.23 -2.28
C ASP A 280 -2.54 16.90 -1.87
N ALA A 281 -2.30 16.44 -0.64
CA ALA A 281 -2.91 15.22 -0.11
C ALA A 281 -4.45 15.30 -0.07
N LYS A 282 -5.04 16.49 0.12
CA LYS A 282 -6.49 16.71 0.05
C LYS A 282 -7.07 16.38 -1.33
N LYS A 283 -6.26 16.44 -2.38
CA LYS A 283 -6.65 16.08 -3.76
C LYS A 283 -6.35 14.61 -4.09
N ASN A 284 -5.88 13.84 -3.12
CA ASN A 284 -5.41 12.47 -3.32
C ASN A 284 -5.91 11.52 -2.23
N ALA A 285 -7.13 11.74 -1.74
CA ALA A 285 -7.68 10.97 -0.63
C ALA A 285 -8.17 9.58 -1.06
N ALA A 286 -7.93 8.61 -0.18
CA ALA A 286 -8.53 7.29 -0.20
C ALA A 286 -9.57 7.18 0.92
N VAL A 287 -10.64 6.38 0.75
CA VAL A 287 -11.75 6.31 1.70
C VAL A 287 -12.11 4.90 2.13
N MET A 288 -12.39 4.72 3.42
CA MET A 288 -13.05 3.53 3.96
C MET A 288 -14.37 3.92 4.62
N VAL A 289 -15.43 3.19 4.29
CA VAL A 289 -16.69 3.22 5.04
C VAL A 289 -16.51 2.36 6.29
N MET A 290 -16.92 2.85 7.44
CA MET A 290 -16.73 2.17 8.73
C MET A 290 -18.05 2.11 9.53
N PRO A 291 -18.25 1.07 10.34
CA PRO A 291 -19.31 1.14 11.36
C PRO A 291 -18.99 2.28 12.34
N PRO A 292 -19.97 3.03 12.84
CA PRO A 292 -19.72 3.99 13.93
C PRO A 292 -19.28 3.27 15.19
N GLY A 293 -18.47 3.93 16.02
CA GLY A 293 -17.98 3.39 17.29
C GLY A 293 -16.59 3.89 17.65
N THR A 294 -16.07 3.41 18.77
CA THR A 294 -14.70 3.67 19.22
C THR A 294 -13.85 2.43 18.97
N TYR A 295 -12.69 2.64 18.37
CA TYR A 295 -11.72 1.62 17.98
C TYR A 295 -10.43 1.82 18.75
N HIS A 296 -9.85 0.73 19.28
CA HIS A 296 -8.63 0.75 20.08
C HIS A 296 -7.47 0.06 19.35
N ASN A 297 -6.25 0.39 19.79
CA ASN A 297 -5.00 -0.14 19.24
C ASN A 297 -4.96 -0.11 17.71
N VAL A 298 -5.30 1.06 17.17
CA VAL A 298 -5.46 1.27 15.72
C VAL A 298 -4.10 1.32 15.04
N GLU A 299 -3.84 0.39 14.14
CA GLU A 299 -2.69 0.39 13.25
C GLU A 299 -3.15 0.72 11.83
N ILE A 300 -2.53 1.73 11.21
CA ILE A 300 -2.74 2.08 9.80
C ILE A 300 -1.44 1.81 9.06
N THR A 301 -1.48 0.98 8.01
CA THR A 301 -0.32 0.78 7.16
C THR A 301 -0.54 1.36 5.78
N TYR A 302 0.49 2.00 5.23
CA TYR A 302 0.53 2.51 3.86
C TYR A 302 1.59 1.73 3.10
N THR A 303 1.19 1.01 2.06
CA THR A 303 2.11 0.31 1.16
C THR A 303 2.40 1.20 -0.04
N LEU A 304 3.66 1.58 -0.19
CA LEU A 304 4.16 2.30 -1.36
C LEU A 304 4.92 1.34 -2.27
N TYR A 305 4.75 1.49 -3.56
CA TYR A 305 5.46 0.75 -4.60
C TYR A 305 6.35 1.70 -5.42
N ASP A 306 7.63 1.38 -5.54
CA ASP A 306 8.53 2.06 -6.46
C ASP A 306 8.53 1.33 -7.81
N PRO A 307 7.99 1.94 -8.89
CA PRO A 307 7.87 1.26 -10.18
C PRO A 307 9.21 1.06 -10.91
N VAL A 308 10.26 1.79 -10.53
CA VAL A 308 11.59 1.66 -11.14
C VAL A 308 12.33 0.47 -10.54
N VAL A 309 12.35 0.37 -9.22
CA VAL A 309 13.03 -0.71 -8.49
C VAL A 309 12.17 -1.97 -8.44
N GLY A 310 10.84 -1.81 -8.45
CA GLY A 310 9.89 -2.92 -8.28
C GLY A 310 9.70 -3.34 -6.82
N THR A 311 10.00 -2.46 -5.87
CA THR A 311 9.97 -2.73 -4.43
C THR A 311 8.73 -2.15 -3.78
N GLU A 312 8.13 -2.89 -2.84
CA GLU A 312 7.12 -2.37 -1.92
C GLU A 312 7.74 -2.03 -0.56
N GLY A 313 7.38 -0.85 -0.02
CA GLY A 313 7.72 -0.44 1.34
C GLY A 313 6.46 -0.16 2.16
N VAL A 314 6.44 -0.63 3.41
CA VAL A 314 5.30 -0.51 4.32
C VAL A 314 5.58 0.51 5.42
N PHE A 315 4.75 1.54 5.50
CA PHE A 315 4.82 2.61 6.50
C PHE A 315 3.68 2.44 7.50
N LYS A 316 4.02 2.28 8.78
CA LYS A 316 3.05 2.07 9.86
C LYS A 316 2.79 3.35 10.66
N LYS A 317 1.54 3.55 11.06
CA LYS A 317 1.08 4.61 11.96
C LYS A 317 0.17 4.01 13.02
N TYR A 318 0.28 4.50 14.24
CA TYR A 318 -0.47 3.98 15.38
C TYR A 318 -1.21 5.10 16.11
N THR A 319 -2.39 4.78 16.61
CA THR A 319 -3.07 5.58 17.64
C THR A 319 -3.75 4.64 18.63
N SER A 320 -3.78 5.02 19.88
CA SER A 320 -4.42 4.22 20.92
C SER A 320 -5.93 4.13 20.74
N GLU A 321 -6.54 5.18 20.19
CA GLU A 321 -7.99 5.31 20.03
C GLU A 321 -8.36 6.09 18.78
N LEU A 322 -9.50 5.70 18.17
CA LEU A 322 -10.15 6.39 17.05
C LEU A 322 -11.67 6.30 17.20
N THR A 323 -12.33 7.41 17.51
CA THR A 323 -13.79 7.46 17.60
C THR A 323 -14.42 7.95 16.30
N LEU A 324 -15.33 7.17 15.74
CA LEU A 324 -16.05 7.42 14.49
C LEU A 324 -17.55 7.63 14.77
N LYS A 325 -18.09 8.76 14.30
CA LYS A 325 -19.51 9.14 14.51
C LYS A 325 -20.32 8.92 13.23
N PRO A 326 -21.61 8.50 13.34
CA PRO A 326 -22.49 8.31 12.19
C PRO A 326 -22.53 9.56 11.28
N GLY A 327 -22.48 9.35 9.98
CA GLY A 327 -22.53 10.41 8.97
C GLY A 327 -21.33 11.38 8.97
N LYS A 328 -20.27 11.10 9.74
CA LYS A 328 -19.10 11.99 9.83
C LYS A 328 -17.89 11.39 9.11
N THR A 329 -17.08 12.28 8.56
CA THR A 329 -15.80 11.97 7.96
C THR A 329 -14.66 12.32 8.91
N THR A 330 -13.80 11.36 9.20
CA THR A 330 -12.55 11.57 9.94
C THR A 330 -11.40 11.58 8.94
N SER A 331 -10.70 12.71 8.86
CA SER A 331 -9.59 12.92 7.92
C SER A 331 -8.25 12.66 8.59
N ILE A 332 -7.48 11.70 8.06
CA ILE A 332 -6.18 11.30 8.60
C ILE A 332 -5.07 11.70 7.63
N PHE A 333 -4.31 12.72 8.02
CA PHE A 333 -3.08 13.12 7.33
C PHE A 333 -1.90 12.35 7.92
N SER A 334 -1.20 11.59 7.06
CA SER A 334 -0.07 10.77 7.50
C SER A 334 1.22 11.20 6.80
N LYS A 335 2.11 11.81 7.57
CA LYS A 335 3.48 12.13 7.12
C LYS A 335 4.28 10.84 6.99
N LEU A 336 4.76 10.54 5.77
CA LEU A 336 5.62 9.40 5.47
C LEU A 336 7.07 9.89 5.34
N VAL A 337 7.98 9.21 6.01
CA VAL A 337 9.42 9.47 6.00
C VAL A 337 10.14 8.13 6.07
N ALA A 338 11.20 7.96 5.30
CA ALA A 338 12.10 6.83 5.37
C ALA A 338 13.54 7.32 5.66
N ASP A 339 14.38 6.41 6.15
CA ASP A 339 15.82 6.65 6.27
C ASP A 339 16.43 6.76 4.87
N ASP A 340 17.19 7.81 4.59
CA ASP A 340 18.01 7.87 3.39
C ASP A 340 19.43 7.39 3.71
N VAL A 341 19.88 6.35 2.99
CA VAL A 341 21.15 5.69 3.26
C VAL A 341 22.18 5.89 2.15
N SER A 342 21.91 6.75 1.18
CA SER A 342 22.71 6.97 -0.03
C SER A 342 24.16 7.35 0.26
N GLU A 343 24.42 8.11 1.34
CA GLU A 343 25.77 8.54 1.71
C GLU A 343 26.61 7.42 2.35
N ARG A 344 25.97 6.41 2.92
CA ARG A 344 26.65 5.37 3.74
C ARG A 344 26.78 4.03 3.05
N PHE A 345 25.91 3.72 2.12
CA PHE A 345 25.81 2.38 1.51
C PHE A 345 25.86 2.43 -0.01
N GLY A 346 25.79 1.24 -0.65
CA GLY A 346 25.83 1.12 -2.09
C GLY A 346 27.19 1.31 -2.72
N ARG A 347 28.26 1.28 -1.93
CA ARG A 347 29.64 1.36 -2.41
C ARG A 347 30.13 -0.02 -2.81
N TYR A 348 29.82 -0.42 -4.04
CA TYR A 348 30.25 -1.70 -4.58
C TYR A 348 31.67 -1.65 -5.08
N HIS A 349 32.42 -2.74 -4.96
CA HIS A 349 33.77 -2.87 -5.51
C HIS A 349 34.10 -4.33 -5.87
N MET A 350 34.93 -4.53 -6.87
CA MET A 350 35.59 -5.84 -7.10
C MET A 350 36.65 -6.05 -6.02
N TRP A 351 36.90 -7.32 -5.63
CA TRP A 351 37.74 -7.64 -4.47
C TRP A 351 39.17 -7.16 -4.72
N GLY A 352 39.84 -6.64 -5.03
CA GLY A 352 41.20 -6.13 -5.21
C GLY A 352 41.29 -4.83 -6.00
N ALA A 353 40.15 -4.28 -6.36
CA ALA A 353 40.08 -3.00 -7.05
C ALA A 353 40.44 -1.83 -6.14
N SER A 354 41.03 -0.77 -6.70
CA SER A 354 41.36 0.48 -6.00
C SER A 354 40.28 1.54 -6.11
N GLN A 355 39.29 1.33 -6.98
CA GLN A 355 38.14 2.22 -7.16
C GLN A 355 36.82 1.44 -7.06
N PHE A 356 35.71 2.17 -6.75
CA PHE A 356 34.38 1.57 -6.67
C PHE A 356 33.86 1.17 -8.04
N TYR A 357 32.99 0.17 -8.07
CA TYR A 357 32.48 -0.50 -9.27
C TYR A 357 31.88 0.47 -10.30
N TRP A 358 31.07 1.41 -9.88
CA TRP A 358 30.46 2.42 -10.75
C TRP A 358 31.11 3.79 -10.69
N GLN A 359 32.25 3.96 -10.04
CA GLN A 359 32.92 5.25 -9.92
C GLN A 359 33.16 5.93 -11.28
N GLY A 360 32.57 7.13 -11.45
CA GLY A 360 32.58 7.86 -12.73
C GLY A 360 31.59 7.35 -13.78
N HIS A 361 30.77 6.36 -13.42
CA HIS A 361 29.74 5.76 -14.28
C HIS A 361 28.43 5.49 -13.50
N GLU A 362 28.17 6.26 -12.47
CA GLU A 362 27.04 6.04 -11.53
C GLU A 362 25.70 6.03 -12.23
N SER A 363 25.52 6.85 -13.28
CA SER A 363 24.28 6.90 -14.09
C SER A 363 23.97 5.62 -14.86
N ASN A 364 24.94 4.71 -15.01
CA ASN A 364 24.78 3.43 -15.70
C ASN A 364 24.37 2.31 -14.75
N ALA A 365 24.43 2.52 -13.44
CA ALA A 365 24.04 1.53 -12.44
C ALA A 365 22.53 1.23 -12.53
N HIS A 366 22.17 -0.06 -12.58
CA HIS A 366 20.79 -0.48 -12.46
C HIS A 366 20.39 -0.61 -10.99
N HIS A 367 19.18 -0.17 -10.66
CA HIS A 367 18.63 -0.26 -9.30
C HIS A 367 17.66 -1.41 -9.10
N ARG A 368 17.42 -2.22 -10.13
CA ARG A 368 16.59 -3.42 -10.05
C ARG A 368 17.23 -4.58 -10.81
N TRP A 369 16.93 -5.80 -10.36
CA TRP A 369 17.22 -7.00 -11.13
C TRP A 369 16.32 -7.06 -12.37
N ILE A 370 16.94 -7.25 -13.56
CA ILE A 370 16.22 -7.42 -14.82
C ILE A 370 16.39 -8.88 -15.25
N PRO A 371 15.32 -9.71 -15.26
CA PRO A 371 15.41 -11.09 -15.74
C PRO A 371 15.93 -11.13 -17.17
N GLY A 372 16.98 -11.94 -17.40
CA GLY A 372 17.60 -12.03 -18.72
C GLY A 372 18.37 -10.78 -19.16
N GLY A 373 18.69 -9.87 -18.22
CA GLY A 373 19.43 -8.64 -18.47
C GLY A 373 20.73 -8.91 -19.24
N VAL A 374 21.09 -7.97 -20.13
CA VAL A 374 22.26 -8.11 -21.00
C VAL A 374 23.53 -8.09 -20.16
N TYR A 375 24.39 -9.09 -20.35
CA TYR A 375 25.76 -9.07 -19.86
C TYR A 375 26.54 -7.98 -20.59
N GLY A 376 27.35 -7.22 -19.87
CA GLY A 376 28.09 -6.09 -20.45
C GLY A 376 27.29 -4.78 -20.42
N VAL A 377 26.70 -4.45 -19.27
CA VAL A 377 26.04 -3.16 -19.03
C VAL A 377 27.02 -2.02 -19.30
N ALA A 378 26.60 -1.00 -20.06
CA ALA A 378 27.45 0.12 -20.42
C ALA A 378 28.15 0.74 -19.18
N GLY A 379 29.46 0.94 -19.26
CA GLY A 379 30.26 1.51 -18.17
C GLY A 379 30.65 0.54 -17.05
N TYR A 380 30.31 -0.76 -17.12
CA TYR A 380 30.83 -1.76 -16.18
C TYR A 380 32.38 -1.85 -16.25
N PRO A 381 33.07 -2.23 -15.16
CA PRO A 381 34.52 -2.32 -15.15
C PRO A 381 35.04 -3.36 -16.12
N THR A 382 36.06 -3.02 -16.92
CA THR A 382 36.73 -3.91 -17.88
C THR A 382 38.22 -3.97 -17.63
N LEU A 383 38.90 -4.93 -18.27
CA LEU A 383 40.36 -5.12 -18.12
C LEU A 383 41.10 -3.82 -18.43
N GLY A 384 42.01 -3.43 -17.52
CA GLY A 384 42.77 -2.16 -17.61
C GLY A 384 42.12 -0.98 -16.85
N ASP A 385 40.87 -1.10 -16.41
CA ASP A 385 40.19 -0.10 -15.57
C ASP A 385 40.62 -0.27 -14.11
N PRO A 386 40.94 0.80 -13.35
CA PRO A 386 41.27 0.72 -11.92
C PRO A 386 40.11 0.20 -11.05
N ARG A 387 38.88 0.22 -11.58
CA ARG A 387 37.68 -0.40 -10.98
C ARG A 387 37.61 -1.90 -11.22
N TYR A 388 38.34 -2.42 -12.26
CA TYR A 388 38.38 -3.82 -12.60
C TYR A 388 39.48 -4.55 -11.83
N LYS A 389 39.19 -5.76 -11.39
CA LYS A 389 40.20 -6.66 -10.90
C LYS A 389 40.06 -8.01 -11.58
N SER A 390 41.08 -8.41 -12.32
CA SER A 390 41.10 -9.69 -12.97
C SER A 390 41.19 -10.84 -11.95
N ASP A 391 40.67 -11.97 -12.34
CA ASP A 391 40.65 -13.19 -11.52
C ASP A 391 42.07 -13.77 -11.26
N TYR A 392 43.08 -13.31 -11.99
CA TYR A 392 44.47 -13.81 -11.92
C TYR A 392 45.32 -13.12 -10.85
N PHE A 393 44.72 -12.53 -9.85
CA PHE A 393 45.53 -11.87 -8.84
C PHE A 393 46.11 -12.88 -7.85
N ALA A 394 47.43 -12.94 -7.75
CA ALA A 394 48.09 -13.68 -6.69
C ALA A 394 47.66 -13.14 -5.32
N PRO A 395 47.28 -13.98 -4.36
CA PRO A 395 46.96 -13.52 -3.02
C PRO A 395 48.15 -12.74 -2.44
N GLY A 396 47.83 -11.70 -1.70
CA GLY A 396 48.84 -11.06 -0.85
C GLY A 396 49.42 -12.06 0.18
N VAL A 397 50.45 -11.68 0.87
CA VAL A 397 51.00 -12.49 1.96
C VAL A 397 49.89 -12.81 2.96
N ASN A 398 49.73 -14.09 3.29
CA ASN A 398 48.67 -14.59 4.22
C ASN A 398 47.23 -14.49 3.69
N ASN A 399 46.99 -14.56 2.40
CA ASN A 399 45.65 -14.52 1.79
C ASN A 399 44.83 -13.27 2.13
N ILE A 400 45.50 -12.14 2.30
CA ILE A 400 44.87 -10.83 2.59
C ILE A 400 44.86 -10.00 1.29
N ALA A 401 43.82 -9.15 1.14
CA ALA A 401 43.68 -8.25 0.00
C ALA A 401 44.91 -7.32 -0.16
N PRO A 402 45.29 -6.97 -1.42
CA PRO A 402 46.47 -6.16 -1.70
C PRO A 402 46.39 -4.79 -1.02
N VAL A 403 47.54 -4.31 -0.56
CA VAL A 403 47.66 -2.93 -0.09
C VAL A 403 47.25 -1.96 -1.21
N GLY A 404 46.42 -0.95 -0.87
CA GLY A 404 45.88 0.01 -1.82
C GLY A 404 44.59 -0.45 -2.51
N SER A 405 44.13 -1.69 -2.32
CA SER A 405 42.79 -2.08 -2.73
C SER A 405 41.72 -1.71 -1.69
N ILE A 406 40.46 -1.51 -2.14
CA ILE A 406 39.34 -1.23 -1.25
C ILE A 406 39.14 -2.39 -0.27
N ALA A 407 39.23 -3.65 -0.75
CA ALA A 407 39.06 -4.83 0.11
C ALA A 407 40.12 -4.92 1.25
N ASN A 408 41.27 -4.26 1.14
CA ASN A 408 42.24 -4.21 2.24
C ASN A 408 41.77 -3.36 3.43
N THR A 409 40.77 -2.49 3.24
CA THR A 409 40.26 -1.60 4.27
C THR A 409 39.13 -2.20 5.11
N VAL A 410 38.60 -3.38 4.73
CA VAL A 410 37.49 -4.04 5.39
C VAL A 410 37.96 -5.16 6.33
N PRO A 411 37.13 -5.62 7.28
CA PRO A 411 37.48 -6.69 8.20
C PRO A 411 37.79 -8.02 7.51
N SER A 412 38.60 -8.85 8.17
CA SER A 412 38.91 -10.22 7.71
C SER A 412 37.70 -11.16 7.81
N ALA A 413 37.77 -12.30 7.13
CA ALA A 413 36.75 -13.35 7.25
C ALA A 413 36.63 -13.88 8.69
N ASN A 414 37.78 -14.06 9.39
CA ASN A 414 37.76 -14.46 10.81
C ASN A 414 36.97 -13.44 11.63
N PHE A 415 37.23 -12.14 11.46
CA PHE A 415 36.55 -11.08 12.18
C PHE A 415 35.04 -11.03 11.92
N LEU A 416 34.61 -11.08 10.65
CA LEU A 416 33.19 -11.01 10.31
C LEU A 416 32.41 -12.27 10.73
N SER A 417 33.08 -13.41 10.90
CA SER A 417 32.44 -14.64 11.41
C SER A 417 31.81 -14.46 12.80
N TRP A 418 32.35 -13.58 13.61
CA TRP A 418 31.84 -13.30 14.96
C TRP A 418 30.49 -12.56 14.91
N TYR A 419 30.24 -11.69 13.92
CA TYR A 419 28.92 -11.10 13.73
C TYR A 419 27.88 -12.14 13.33
N VAL A 420 28.26 -13.15 12.54
CA VAL A 420 27.38 -14.27 12.21
C VAL A 420 26.97 -15.03 13.46
N LYS A 421 27.88 -15.29 14.40
CA LYS A 421 27.61 -16.14 15.58
C LYS A 421 27.16 -15.37 16.83
N LEU A 422 27.79 -14.24 17.13
CA LEU A 422 27.54 -13.46 18.35
C LEU A 422 26.77 -12.15 18.06
N GLY A 423 26.62 -11.78 16.79
CA GLY A 423 25.99 -10.55 16.37
C GLY A 423 24.48 -10.51 16.56
N ASP A 424 23.85 -11.59 17.05
CA ASP A 424 22.39 -11.65 17.21
C ASP A 424 21.68 -11.06 15.99
N PRO A 425 21.86 -11.65 14.78
CA PRO A 425 21.39 -11.09 13.54
C PRO A 425 19.86 -10.98 13.53
N ARG A 426 19.35 -9.78 13.16
CA ARG A 426 17.92 -9.50 13.15
C ARG A 426 17.52 -8.84 11.83
N TRP A 427 16.53 -9.45 11.17
CA TRP A 427 16.01 -8.94 9.90
C TRP A 427 14.91 -7.91 10.11
N ASP A 428 14.98 -6.80 9.38
CA ASP A 428 14.04 -5.68 9.43
C ASP A 428 13.61 -5.29 8.00
N ASN A 429 12.30 -5.28 7.77
CA ASN A 429 11.67 -4.89 6.49
C ASN A 429 11.29 -3.40 6.44
N SER A 430 11.68 -2.60 7.42
CA SER A 430 11.36 -1.17 7.38
C SER A 430 11.90 -0.52 6.10
N PRO A 431 11.10 0.35 5.45
CA PRO A 431 11.51 1.00 4.22
C PRO A 431 12.65 1.99 4.46
N PHE A 432 13.52 2.10 3.47
CA PHE A 432 14.59 3.10 3.39
C PHE A 432 14.74 3.59 1.95
N THR A 433 15.45 4.70 1.75
CA THR A 433 15.74 5.20 0.40
C THR A 433 17.24 5.13 0.12
N TYR A 434 17.55 4.78 -1.11
CA TYR A 434 18.90 4.75 -1.64
C TYR A 434 18.86 5.23 -3.10
N ASP A 435 19.73 6.18 -3.43
CA ASP A 435 19.88 6.76 -4.77
C ASP A 435 18.54 7.20 -5.42
N GLY A 436 17.70 7.85 -4.61
CA GLY A 436 16.41 8.38 -5.05
C GLY A 436 15.32 7.34 -5.31
N HIS A 437 15.46 6.13 -4.76
CA HIS A 437 14.53 5.02 -4.88
C HIS A 437 14.19 4.39 -3.53
N LEU A 438 13.02 3.71 -3.46
CA LEU A 438 12.53 3.01 -2.27
C LEU A 438 13.02 1.58 -2.24
N PHE A 439 13.58 1.17 -1.10
CA PHE A 439 14.03 -0.19 -0.82
C PHE A 439 13.51 -0.66 0.52
N THR A 440 13.58 -1.99 0.76
CA THR A 440 13.33 -2.65 2.04
C THR A 440 14.37 -3.74 2.28
N GLY A 441 14.47 -4.18 3.51
CA GLY A 441 15.37 -5.26 3.89
C GLY A 441 16.73 -4.74 4.37
N ARG A 442 16.94 -4.89 5.66
CA ARG A 442 18.22 -4.66 6.32
C ARG A 442 18.42 -5.70 7.40
N ILE A 443 19.68 -5.92 7.76
CA ILE A 443 20.01 -6.76 8.90
C ILE A 443 20.65 -5.92 10.00
N TRP A 444 20.21 -6.15 11.23
CA TRP A 444 20.80 -5.56 12.42
C TRP A 444 21.75 -6.56 13.07
N PHE A 445 22.95 -6.10 13.39
CA PHE A 445 23.92 -6.84 14.18
C PHE A 445 24.20 -6.13 15.50
N ARG A 446 24.29 -6.91 16.58
CA ARG A 446 24.79 -6.40 17.84
C ARG A 446 26.25 -5.97 17.69
N LYS A 447 26.60 -4.82 18.25
CA LYS A 447 27.95 -4.24 18.16
C LYS A 447 28.96 -5.11 18.88
N ARG A 448 30.18 -5.21 18.35
CA ARG A 448 31.29 -6.05 18.86
C ARG A 448 31.68 -5.77 20.30
N LYS A 449 31.52 -4.51 20.79
CA LYS A 449 31.78 -4.17 22.19
C LYS A 449 31.03 -5.04 23.19
N PHE A 450 29.98 -5.74 22.76
CA PHE A 450 29.18 -6.67 23.56
C PHE A 450 29.57 -8.14 23.35
N PHE A 451 30.61 -8.45 22.57
CA PHE A 451 31.05 -9.83 22.36
C PHE A 451 32.01 -10.34 23.44
N GLY A 452 32.60 -9.42 24.21
CA GLY A 452 33.61 -9.78 25.22
C GLY A 452 34.96 -10.22 24.64
N LEU A 453 35.23 -9.81 23.39
CA LEU A 453 36.44 -10.14 22.63
C LEU A 453 37.16 -8.87 22.18
N THR A 454 38.49 -8.94 22.08
CA THR A 454 39.30 -7.91 21.44
C THR A 454 39.33 -8.10 19.93
N ASP A 455 39.63 -7.03 19.19
CA ASP A 455 39.81 -7.07 17.74
C ASP A 455 40.93 -8.06 17.32
N ALA A 456 41.96 -8.18 18.12
CA ALA A 456 43.04 -9.13 17.90
C ALA A 456 42.53 -10.60 17.97
N GLN A 457 41.77 -10.92 19.00
CA GLN A 457 41.15 -12.26 19.15
C GLN A 457 40.20 -12.57 18.01
N MET A 458 39.39 -11.60 17.60
CA MET A 458 38.45 -11.76 16.47
C MET A 458 39.18 -11.97 15.13
N ASN A 459 40.35 -11.34 14.93
CA ASN A 459 41.16 -11.53 13.72
C ASN A 459 41.99 -12.83 13.78
N GLU A 460 42.39 -13.30 14.94
CA GLU A 460 43.23 -14.50 15.07
C GLU A 460 42.52 -15.75 14.57
N LYS A 461 41.29 -15.98 15.01
CA LYS A 461 40.46 -17.11 14.62
C LYS A 461 39.00 -16.72 14.41
N ALA A 462 38.34 -17.47 13.56
CA ALA A 462 36.91 -17.37 13.35
C ALA A 462 36.09 -17.90 14.55
N ALA A 463 34.81 -17.59 14.60
CA ALA A 463 33.90 -17.96 15.69
C ALA A 463 33.68 -19.48 15.83
N ASP A 464 34.07 -20.28 14.86
CA ASP A 464 34.08 -21.73 14.90
C ASP A 464 35.46 -22.33 15.23
N GLY A 465 36.42 -21.51 15.60
CA GLY A 465 37.79 -21.89 15.95
C GLY A 465 38.73 -22.10 14.79
N ARG A 466 38.27 -22.00 13.55
CA ARG A 466 39.08 -22.15 12.33
C ARG A 466 39.78 -20.85 11.96
N ASP A 467 40.79 -20.96 11.09
CA ASP A 467 41.43 -19.79 10.46
C ASP A 467 41.13 -19.79 8.95
N TYR A 468 40.19 -18.93 8.54
CA TYR A 468 39.76 -18.80 7.15
C TYR A 468 40.84 -18.24 6.20
N ARG A 469 41.97 -17.76 6.70
CA ARG A 469 43.12 -17.42 5.90
C ARG A 469 43.82 -18.64 5.33
N THR A 470 43.58 -19.84 5.87
CA THR A 470 44.26 -21.09 5.52
C THR A 470 43.35 -22.16 4.95
N ILE A 471 42.06 -22.00 5.00
CA ILE A 471 41.07 -23.00 4.58
C ILE A 471 39.93 -22.38 3.76
N THR A 472 39.15 -23.25 3.11
CA THR A 472 37.85 -22.93 2.51
C THR A 472 36.72 -23.23 3.47
N GLY A 473 35.52 -22.76 3.16
CA GLY A 473 34.31 -23.09 3.93
C GLY A 473 33.54 -21.89 4.37
N GLY A 474 32.78 -22.02 5.46
CA GLY A 474 31.95 -20.94 5.95
C GLY A 474 31.23 -21.26 7.26
N ILE A 475 30.52 -20.29 7.74
CA ILE A 475 29.74 -20.31 8.98
C ILE A 475 28.42 -19.57 8.72
N TYR A 476 27.35 -20.04 9.29
CA TYR A 476 26.03 -19.47 9.09
C TYR A 476 25.24 -19.32 10.39
N ASN A 477 24.18 -18.51 10.32
CA ASN A 477 23.17 -18.35 11.36
C ASN A 477 21.81 -17.98 10.72
N THR A 478 20.73 -18.11 11.48
CA THR A 478 19.38 -17.71 11.04
C THR A 478 19.02 -16.39 11.72
N PRO A 479 18.65 -15.35 10.96
CA PRO A 479 18.22 -14.10 11.55
C PRO A 479 16.91 -14.25 12.33
N THR A 480 16.79 -13.55 13.45
CA THR A 480 15.51 -13.30 14.08
C THR A 480 14.77 -12.22 13.28
N LEU A 481 13.47 -12.42 13.02
CA LEU A 481 12.65 -11.38 12.44
C LEU A 481 12.41 -10.28 13.47
N TRP A 482 12.69 -9.04 13.08
CA TRP A 482 12.57 -7.91 13.95
C TRP A 482 12.00 -6.70 13.21
N GLU A 483 10.69 -6.55 13.24
CA GLU A 483 10.00 -5.46 12.54
C GLU A 483 10.14 -4.11 13.27
N ASP A 484 10.10 -4.13 14.61
CA ASP A 484 10.27 -2.93 15.44
C ASP A 484 11.45 -3.10 16.40
N VAL A 485 12.49 -2.32 16.17
CA VAL A 485 13.63 -2.25 17.08
C VAL A 485 13.19 -1.54 18.36
N PRO A 486 13.12 -2.21 19.53
CA PRO A 486 12.82 -1.54 20.77
C PRO A 486 13.77 -0.35 20.98
N GLU A 487 13.23 0.85 21.15
CA GLU A 487 13.98 2.11 21.15
C GLU A 487 15.13 2.08 22.17
N GLY A 488 14.94 1.42 23.33
CA GLY A 488 15.97 1.26 24.36
C GLY A 488 17.18 0.40 23.96
N ASN A 489 17.06 -0.48 22.96
CA ASN A 489 18.13 -1.39 22.53
C ASN A 489 18.80 -0.97 21.21
N ARG A 490 18.26 0.03 20.51
CA ARG A 490 18.76 0.43 19.19
C ARG A 490 20.23 0.87 19.20
N SER A 491 20.71 1.47 20.27
CA SER A 491 22.10 1.87 20.45
C SER A 491 23.10 0.71 20.56
N HIS A 492 22.62 -0.50 20.86
CA HIS A 492 23.44 -1.71 20.96
C HIS A 492 23.68 -2.38 19.61
N TYR A 493 22.95 -1.96 18.56
CA TYR A 493 23.00 -2.55 17.24
C TYR A 493 23.44 -1.52 16.19
N PHE A 494 23.87 -2.02 15.05
CA PHE A 494 24.03 -1.28 13.81
C PHE A 494 23.42 -2.09 12.68
N CYS A 495 23.05 -1.45 11.57
CA CYS A 495 22.43 -2.15 10.45
C CYS A 495 23.26 -2.07 9.18
N VAL A 496 23.09 -3.06 8.32
CA VAL A 496 23.61 -3.12 6.95
C VAL A 496 22.49 -3.45 5.98
N MET A 497 22.57 -2.92 4.75
CA MET A 497 21.46 -2.86 3.80
C MET A 497 21.49 -4.02 2.81
N ALA A 498 20.32 -4.55 2.48
CA ALA A 498 20.13 -5.59 1.45
C ALA A 498 19.98 -4.92 0.07
N LEU A 499 21.10 -4.46 -0.50
CA LEU A 499 21.14 -3.79 -1.80
C LEU A 499 21.71 -4.66 -2.92
N GLY A 500 21.76 -6.00 -2.73
CA GLY A 500 22.24 -6.94 -3.72
C GLY A 500 23.73 -6.83 -4.04
N TYR A 501 24.09 -7.28 -5.25
CA TYR A 501 25.46 -7.21 -5.80
C TYR A 501 25.44 -7.12 -7.32
N TYR A 502 26.52 -6.64 -7.90
CA TYR A 502 26.74 -6.68 -9.36
C TYR A 502 27.60 -7.88 -9.74
N ASP A 503 27.24 -8.57 -10.84
CA ASP A 503 28.14 -9.56 -11.43
C ASP A 503 29.28 -8.87 -12.21
N ASN A 504 30.19 -9.67 -12.75
CA ASN A 504 31.31 -9.20 -13.52
C ASN A 504 30.96 -8.62 -14.92
N GLY A 505 29.67 -8.54 -15.26
CA GLY A 505 29.12 -7.89 -16.45
C GLY A 505 28.21 -6.72 -16.16
N GLY A 506 28.11 -6.25 -14.92
CA GLY A 506 27.35 -5.09 -14.52
C GLY A 506 25.86 -5.36 -14.26
N ARG A 507 25.42 -6.62 -14.23
CA ARG A 507 24.04 -6.96 -13.90
C ARG A 507 23.84 -6.95 -12.38
N LEU A 508 22.80 -6.25 -11.92
CA LEU A 508 22.40 -6.26 -10.51
C LEU A 508 21.62 -7.52 -10.19
N TYR A 509 22.00 -8.19 -9.11
CA TYR A 509 21.26 -9.29 -8.48
C TYR A 509 20.82 -8.89 -7.08
N MET A 510 19.53 -9.05 -6.79
CA MET A 510 18.93 -8.70 -5.50
C MET A 510 18.56 -9.93 -4.66
N GLY A 511 18.67 -11.14 -5.23
CA GLY A 511 18.20 -12.39 -4.60
C GLY A 511 16.68 -12.53 -4.55
N ASP A 512 16.20 -13.68 -4.09
CA ASP A 512 14.77 -13.96 -3.91
C ASP A 512 14.22 -13.32 -2.61
N GLY A 513 14.16 -12.01 -2.54
CA GLY A 513 13.66 -11.29 -1.37
C GLY A 513 14.69 -10.40 -0.71
N TYR A 514 15.52 -9.83 -1.50
CA TYR A 514 16.55 -8.86 -1.12
C TYR A 514 17.66 -9.48 -0.27
N GLU A 515 18.88 -9.43 -0.78
CA GLU A 515 20.08 -9.87 -0.09
C GLU A 515 21.12 -8.76 -0.05
N GLY A 516 22.02 -8.80 0.95
CA GLY A 516 23.23 -7.98 1.01
C GLY A 516 24.46 -8.85 0.89
N ARG A 517 25.44 -8.41 0.09
CA ARG A 517 26.76 -9.06 -0.03
C ARG A 517 27.88 -8.06 0.20
N TYR A 518 28.79 -8.42 1.07
CA TYR A 518 29.87 -7.58 1.54
C TYR A 518 31.20 -8.34 1.49
N TRP A 519 32.19 -7.78 0.81
CA TRP A 519 33.52 -8.38 0.78
C TRP A 519 34.20 -8.37 2.14
N THR A 520 35.00 -9.40 2.43
CA THR A 520 36.03 -9.39 3.46
C THR A 520 37.39 -9.08 2.86
N SER A 521 38.38 -8.76 3.69
CA SER A 521 39.77 -8.64 3.23
C SER A 521 40.44 -9.99 2.96
N THR A 522 39.80 -11.14 3.21
CA THR A 522 40.38 -12.47 3.14
C THR A 522 40.10 -13.14 1.79
N CYS A 523 41.14 -13.56 1.09
CA CYS A 523 41.07 -14.40 -0.08
C CYS A 523 40.88 -15.86 0.34
N VAL A 524 40.17 -16.65 -0.45
CA VAL A 524 40.05 -18.10 -0.24
C VAL A 524 41.40 -18.76 -0.45
N ALA A 525 41.84 -19.58 0.49
CA ALA A 525 43.10 -20.32 0.40
C ALA A 525 43.07 -21.25 -0.82
N GLY A 526 44.09 -21.15 -1.68
CA GLY A 526 44.05 -21.72 -3.00
C GLY A 526 44.14 -23.22 -3.09
N GLY A 527 43.38 -23.81 -4.00
CA GLY A 527 43.73 -25.05 -4.71
C GLY A 527 44.56 -24.74 -5.96
N LYS A 528 44.91 -25.76 -6.78
CA LYS A 528 45.71 -25.70 -8.01
C LYS A 528 45.17 -24.74 -9.09
N SER A 529 43.96 -24.20 -8.93
CA SER A 529 43.26 -23.39 -9.93
C SER A 529 43.33 -21.87 -9.69
N GLY A 530 44.17 -21.42 -8.75
CA GLY A 530 44.41 -20.00 -8.54
C GLY A 530 43.40 -19.24 -7.66
N PRO A 531 43.68 -18.01 -7.39
CA PRO A 531 43.03 -17.19 -6.36
C PRO A 531 41.81 -16.41 -6.87
N TYR A 532 40.93 -17.07 -7.59
CA TYR A 532 39.74 -16.41 -8.16
C TYR A 532 38.71 -16.00 -7.15
N TRP A 533 38.72 -16.56 -5.94
CA TRP A 533 37.67 -16.45 -4.95
C TRP A 533 38.10 -15.69 -3.70
N ALA A 534 37.18 -14.98 -3.07
CA ALA A 534 37.38 -14.33 -1.80
C ALA A 534 36.17 -14.59 -0.86
N PHE A 535 36.42 -14.49 0.45
CA PHE A 535 35.34 -14.58 1.43
C PHE A 535 34.46 -13.36 1.40
N TYR A 536 33.16 -13.57 1.57
CA TYR A 536 32.14 -12.54 1.69
C TYR A 536 31.14 -12.87 2.79
N LEU A 537 30.59 -11.84 3.40
CA LEU A 537 29.40 -11.94 4.23
C LEU A 537 28.18 -11.73 3.34
N MET A 538 27.23 -12.64 3.41
CA MET A 538 25.93 -12.55 2.76
C MET A 538 24.83 -12.64 3.81
N PHE A 539 23.72 -11.96 3.59
CA PHE A 539 22.51 -12.15 4.39
C PHE A 539 21.26 -11.93 3.54
N SER A 540 20.21 -12.58 3.99
CA SER A 540 18.83 -12.45 3.54
C SER A 540 17.90 -12.55 4.75
N LYS A 541 16.60 -12.52 4.51
CA LYS A 541 15.60 -12.77 5.55
C LYS A 541 15.76 -14.15 6.22
N GLN A 542 16.26 -15.14 5.49
CA GLN A 542 16.37 -16.53 5.96
C GLN A 542 17.71 -16.84 6.60
N GLN A 543 18.78 -16.16 6.21
CA GLN A 543 20.11 -16.62 6.49
C GLN A 543 21.17 -15.51 6.50
N VAL A 544 22.14 -15.66 7.40
CA VAL A 544 23.38 -14.90 7.44
C VAL A 544 24.54 -15.87 7.24
N TRP A 545 25.36 -15.65 6.23
CA TRP A 545 26.51 -16.46 5.88
C TRP A 545 27.79 -15.66 5.81
N LEU A 546 28.84 -16.17 6.39
CA LEU A 546 30.19 -15.90 5.94
C LEU A 546 30.66 -17.12 5.15
N TYR A 547 31.03 -16.92 3.89
CA TYR A 547 31.34 -18.03 2.99
C TYR A 547 32.46 -17.70 2.01
N GLY A 548 33.26 -18.70 1.67
CA GLY A 548 34.27 -18.64 0.62
C GLY A 548 34.63 -20.04 0.18
N ASN A 549 34.40 -20.35 -1.10
CA ASN A 549 34.70 -21.68 -1.68
C ASN A 549 35.36 -21.53 -3.06
N THR A 550 36.13 -22.52 -3.43
CA THR A 550 36.72 -22.64 -4.74
C THR A 550 35.75 -23.34 -5.68
N GLY A 551 35.53 -22.78 -6.88
CA GLY A 551 34.70 -23.40 -7.91
C GLY A 551 33.24 -22.92 -7.99
N ASP A 552 32.80 -22.00 -7.16
CA ASP A 552 31.51 -21.34 -7.34
C ASP A 552 31.64 -20.01 -8.12
N ASN A 553 30.56 -19.61 -8.81
CA ASN A 553 30.51 -18.33 -9.53
C ASN A 553 30.15 -17.14 -8.62
N ILE A 554 29.99 -17.38 -7.33
CA ILE A 554 29.48 -16.39 -6.36
C ILE A 554 30.66 -15.74 -5.63
N SER A 555 31.65 -16.51 -5.20
CA SER A 555 32.85 -16.00 -4.51
C SER A 555 33.87 -15.33 -5.44
N ILE A 556 33.54 -15.14 -6.74
CA ILE A 556 34.47 -14.61 -7.76
C ILE A 556 34.81 -13.16 -7.46
N LYS A 557 36.08 -12.83 -7.37
CA LYS A 557 36.65 -11.51 -7.06
C LYS A 557 36.22 -10.39 -8.00
N SER A 558 35.81 -10.70 -9.23
CA SER A 558 35.32 -9.77 -10.22
C SER A 558 33.84 -9.38 -10.04
N ASN A 559 33.13 -9.96 -9.08
CA ASN A 559 31.81 -9.47 -8.70
C ASN A 559 31.91 -8.16 -7.88
N GLY A 560 30.96 -7.26 -8.08
CA GLY A 560 30.85 -6.03 -7.32
C GLY A 560 30.02 -6.23 -6.04
N TYR A 561 30.69 -6.47 -4.90
CA TYR A 561 30.03 -6.54 -3.60
C TYR A 561 30.23 -5.25 -2.82
N GLN A 562 29.40 -5.04 -1.83
CA GLN A 562 29.40 -3.80 -1.06
C GLN A 562 30.60 -3.68 -0.10
N LEU A 563 30.96 -2.44 0.20
CA LEU A 563 31.90 -2.08 1.23
C LEU A 563 31.23 -2.28 2.61
N TRP A 564 31.92 -2.97 3.54
CA TRP A 564 31.45 -3.07 4.92
C TRP A 564 31.48 -1.70 5.60
N PRO A 565 30.34 -1.22 6.15
CA PRO A 565 30.23 0.18 6.62
C PRO A 565 30.81 0.41 8.02
N GLY A 566 31.19 -0.65 8.75
CA GLY A 566 31.52 -0.56 10.18
C GLY A 566 30.27 -0.48 11.07
N GLU A 567 30.51 -0.12 12.34
CA GLU A 567 29.45 -0.09 13.38
C GLU A 567 28.89 1.31 13.68
N ASN A 568 29.15 2.28 12.82
CA ASN A 568 28.75 3.68 13.02
C ASN A 568 27.27 3.92 12.76
#